data_dd37af27942e3a5a04387498739d0b47
#
_entry.id   dd37af27942e3a5a04387498739d0b47
#
_cell.length_a   1.000
_cell.length_b   1.000
_cell.length_c   1.000
_cell.angle_alpha   90.00
_cell.angle_beta   90.00
_cell.angle_gamma   90.00
#
_symmetry.space_group_name_H-M   'P 1'
#
loop_
_entity.id
_entity.type
_entity.pdbx_description
1 polymer ?
#
loop_
_entity_poly.entity_id
_entity_poly.type
_entity_poly.pdbx_seq_one_letter_code
_entity_poly.pdbx_strand_id
1 'polypeptide(L)'
;MSRSVRIEGTIDKLDPLESDAYWASRPRSHQLGALCSHQSAEIINDAQLLARYEILEQKLEGKKEIPRPDFWGGYMIQPCRIEFWQGRTNRLHERLEYSKNHEDNTWHTRRLSP
;
A
#
# COMPACT_ATOMS: atom_id res chain seq x y z
N MET A 1 4.27 -7.03 -21.24
CA MET A 1 5.24 -5.91 -21.18
C MET A 1 5.49 -5.58 -19.72
N SER A 2 6.75 -5.66 -19.22
CA SER A 2 7.08 -5.42 -17.81
C SER A 2 7.29 -3.92 -17.57
N ARG A 3 6.65 -3.40 -16.54
CA ARG A 3 6.80 -2.01 -16.08
C ARG A 3 7.00 -1.99 -14.57
N SER A 4 7.80 -1.06 -14.09
CA SER A 4 7.91 -0.78 -12.65
C SER A 4 8.01 0.72 -12.39
N VAL A 5 7.59 1.12 -11.20
CA VAL A 5 7.75 2.48 -10.70
C VAL A 5 8.48 2.38 -9.37
N ARG A 6 9.55 3.15 -9.22
CA ARG A 6 10.30 3.28 -7.98
C ARG A 6 10.14 4.71 -7.47
N ILE A 7 9.71 4.84 -6.22
CA ILE A 7 9.51 6.14 -5.57
C ILE A 7 10.40 6.19 -4.34
N GLU A 8 11.20 7.25 -4.23
CA GLU A 8 12.02 7.56 -3.06
C GLU A 8 11.53 8.89 -2.46
N GLY A 9 11.50 8.97 -1.14
CA GLY A 9 11.02 10.17 -0.44
C GLY A 9 10.90 9.94 1.07
N THR A 10 10.34 10.92 1.75
CA THR A 10 9.97 10.79 3.16
C THR A 10 8.58 10.19 3.30
N ILE A 11 8.37 9.45 4.38
CA ILE A 11 7.11 8.76 4.66
C ILE A 11 6.62 9.18 6.03
N ASP A 12 5.36 9.64 6.08
CA ASP A 12 4.63 9.93 7.30
C ASP A 12 3.35 9.08 7.36
N LYS A 13 2.87 8.79 8.56
CA LYS A 13 1.55 8.18 8.71
C LYS A 13 0.48 9.19 8.33
N LEU A 14 -0.59 8.72 7.66
CA LEU A 14 -1.78 9.52 7.43
C LEU A 14 -2.45 9.89 8.74
N ASP A 15 -3.15 11.03 8.73
CA ASP A 15 -4.03 11.42 9.83
C ASP A 15 -5.01 10.26 10.18
N PRO A 16 -5.22 9.97 11.46
CA PRO A 16 -6.17 8.95 11.87
C PRO A 16 -7.57 9.11 11.26
N LEU A 17 -8.06 10.33 11.11
CA LEU A 17 -9.38 10.60 10.49
C LEU A 17 -9.43 10.17 9.03
N GLU A 18 -8.37 10.38 8.25
CA GLU A 18 -8.30 9.92 6.85
C GLU A 18 -8.27 8.38 6.79
N SER A 19 -7.50 7.76 7.68
CA SER A 19 -7.44 6.30 7.79
C SER A 19 -8.78 5.69 8.21
N ASP A 20 -9.51 6.33 9.13
CA ASP A 20 -10.84 5.92 9.59
C ASP A 20 -11.87 6.04 8.45
N ALA A 21 -11.87 7.15 7.72
CA ALA A 21 -12.75 7.36 6.57
C ALA A 21 -12.52 6.31 5.48
N TYR A 22 -11.27 6.01 5.17
CA TYR A 22 -10.95 4.98 4.18
C TYR A 22 -11.32 3.57 4.69
N TRP A 23 -11.07 3.27 5.97
CA TRP A 23 -11.50 2.02 6.59
C TRP A 23 -13.00 1.82 6.47
N ALA A 24 -13.79 2.84 6.82
CA ALA A 24 -15.24 2.79 6.74
C ALA A 24 -15.78 2.59 5.32
N SER A 25 -15.06 3.08 4.31
CA SER A 25 -15.43 2.91 2.89
C SER A 25 -15.17 1.51 2.34
N ARG A 26 -14.38 0.67 3.05
CA ARG A 26 -14.04 -0.68 2.58
C ARG A 26 -15.23 -1.64 2.72
N PRO A 27 -15.39 -2.58 1.79
CA PRO A 27 -16.33 -3.67 1.96
C PRO A 27 -16.10 -4.43 3.28
N ARG A 28 -17.17 -4.83 3.95
CA ARG A 28 -17.10 -5.56 5.23
C ARG A 28 -16.19 -6.79 5.18
N SER A 29 -16.25 -7.57 4.11
CA SER A 29 -15.37 -8.73 3.92
C SER A 29 -13.88 -8.36 3.91
N HIS A 30 -13.53 -7.20 3.37
CA HIS A 30 -12.15 -6.70 3.37
C HIS A 30 -11.71 -6.21 4.75
N GLN A 31 -12.63 -5.66 5.53
CA GLN A 31 -12.36 -5.28 6.93
C GLN A 31 -12.11 -6.54 7.78
N LEU A 32 -12.97 -7.56 7.66
CA LEU A 32 -12.80 -8.84 8.35
C LEU A 32 -11.50 -9.53 7.96
N GLY A 33 -11.17 -9.57 6.67
CA GLY A 33 -9.91 -10.13 6.18
C GLY A 33 -8.68 -9.44 6.77
N ALA A 34 -8.72 -8.11 6.91
CA ALA A 34 -7.63 -7.37 7.55
C ALA A 34 -7.52 -7.65 9.06
N LEU A 35 -8.65 -7.84 9.75
CA LEU A 35 -8.67 -8.14 11.18
C LEU A 35 -8.19 -9.56 11.51
N CYS A 36 -8.50 -10.55 10.67
CA CYS A 36 -8.10 -11.94 10.91
C CYS A 36 -6.65 -12.23 10.52
N SER A 37 -6.03 -11.37 9.71
CA SER A 37 -4.69 -11.57 9.16
C SER A 37 -3.65 -10.74 9.92
N HIS A 38 -2.65 -11.40 10.48
CA HIS A 38 -1.41 -10.74 10.90
C HIS A 38 -0.46 -10.73 9.70
N GLN A 39 -0.37 -9.60 9.01
CA GLN A 39 0.40 -9.47 7.78
C GLN A 39 1.83 -10.02 7.92
N SER A 40 2.24 -10.89 6.98
CA SER A 40 3.56 -11.52 6.92
C SER A 40 3.91 -12.47 8.08
N ALA A 41 2.97 -12.74 9.00
CA ALA A 41 3.17 -13.77 10.00
C ALA A 41 3.05 -15.17 9.38
N GLU A 42 3.82 -16.11 9.89
CA GLU A 42 3.73 -17.50 9.51
C GLU A 42 2.39 -18.10 9.94
N ILE A 43 1.77 -18.87 9.06
CA ILE A 43 0.56 -19.65 9.33
C ILE A 43 0.83 -21.12 9.06
N ILE A 44 0.16 -22.01 9.79
CA ILE A 44 0.34 -23.46 9.63
C ILE A 44 -0.24 -23.92 8.28
N ASN A 45 -1.41 -23.40 7.92
CA ASN A 45 -2.10 -23.67 6.66
C ASN A 45 -3.24 -22.67 6.43
N ASP A 46 -3.82 -22.69 5.24
CA ASP A 46 -4.90 -21.78 4.85
C ASP A 46 -6.16 -21.95 5.71
N ALA A 47 -6.44 -23.16 6.20
CA ALA A 47 -7.59 -23.44 7.06
C ALA A 47 -7.54 -22.65 8.38
N GLN A 48 -6.36 -22.38 8.91
CA GLN A 48 -6.19 -21.56 10.12
C GLN A 48 -6.67 -20.12 9.88
N LEU A 49 -6.37 -19.55 8.72
CA LEU A 49 -6.79 -18.20 8.37
C LEU A 49 -8.32 -18.13 8.16
N LEU A 50 -8.88 -19.12 7.48
CA LEU A 50 -10.31 -19.24 7.27
C LEU A 50 -11.08 -19.36 8.58
N ALA A 51 -10.62 -20.21 9.50
CA ALA A 51 -11.23 -20.36 10.82
C ALA A 51 -11.23 -19.05 11.63
N ARG A 52 -10.13 -18.28 11.57
CA ARG A 52 -10.07 -16.94 12.21
C ARG A 52 -11.09 -15.98 11.59
N TYR A 53 -11.24 -16.01 10.27
CA TYR A 53 -12.22 -15.18 9.58
C TYR A 53 -13.65 -15.50 10.01
N GLU A 54 -14.03 -16.77 10.03
CA GLU A 54 -15.36 -17.23 10.43
C GLU A 54 -15.70 -16.86 11.89
N ILE A 55 -14.74 -17.02 12.80
CA ILE A 55 -14.90 -16.60 14.20
C ILE A 55 -15.16 -15.10 14.31
N LEU A 56 -14.42 -14.29 13.56
CA LEU A 56 -14.59 -12.84 13.58
C LEU A 56 -15.93 -12.42 12.94
N GLU A 57 -16.32 -13.07 11.87
CA GLU A 57 -17.59 -12.83 11.19
C GLU A 57 -18.77 -13.06 12.14
N GLN A 58 -18.78 -14.20 12.84
CA GLN A 58 -19.79 -14.52 13.86
C GLN A 58 -19.77 -13.53 15.03
N LYS A 59 -18.58 -13.21 15.56
CA LYS A 59 -18.42 -12.28 16.70
C LYS A 59 -18.91 -10.86 16.36
N LEU A 60 -18.79 -10.46 15.10
CA LEU A 60 -19.17 -9.14 14.63
C LEU A 60 -20.53 -9.13 13.91
N GLU A 61 -21.25 -10.27 13.91
CA GLU A 61 -22.59 -10.36 13.36
C GLU A 61 -23.51 -9.33 14.01
N GLY A 62 -24.34 -8.65 13.20
CA GLY A 62 -25.24 -7.59 13.66
C GLY A 62 -24.58 -6.25 13.97
N LYS A 63 -23.26 -6.15 14.05
CA LYS A 63 -22.58 -4.86 14.19
C LYS A 63 -22.57 -4.14 12.84
N LYS A 64 -23.19 -2.97 12.80
CA LYS A 64 -23.28 -2.15 11.58
C LYS A 64 -21.92 -1.63 11.13
N GLU A 65 -21.08 -1.26 12.07
CA GLU A 65 -19.75 -0.70 11.84
C GLU A 65 -18.68 -1.54 12.54
N ILE A 66 -17.56 -1.70 11.87
CA ILE A 66 -16.36 -2.36 12.38
C ILE A 66 -15.31 -1.27 12.62
N PRO A 67 -14.89 -1.02 13.87
CA PRO A 67 -13.88 -0.02 14.17
C PRO A 67 -12.54 -0.41 13.53
N ARG A 68 -11.80 0.59 13.02
CA ARG A 68 -10.46 0.37 12.47
C ARG A 68 -9.50 -0.08 13.60
N PRO A 69 -8.73 -1.14 13.39
CA PRO A 69 -7.70 -1.54 14.37
C PRO A 69 -6.48 -0.59 14.28
N ASP A 70 -5.80 -0.41 15.40
CA ASP A 70 -4.65 0.52 15.50
C ASP A 70 -3.48 0.17 14.58
N PHE A 71 -3.32 -1.12 14.24
CA PHE A 71 -2.28 -1.59 13.33
C PHE A 71 -2.57 -1.31 11.85
N TRP A 72 -3.78 -0.87 11.50
CA TRP A 72 -4.20 -0.60 10.13
C TRP A 72 -4.30 0.90 9.88
N GLY A 73 -3.73 1.36 8.78
CA GLY A 73 -3.78 2.76 8.38
C GLY A 73 -3.04 2.98 7.07
N GLY A 74 -2.95 4.24 6.66
CA GLY A 74 -2.25 4.68 5.46
C GLY A 74 -0.95 5.41 5.76
N TYR A 75 -0.16 5.61 4.70
CA TYR A 75 1.05 6.40 4.70
C TYR A 75 1.00 7.44 3.59
N MET A 76 1.53 8.63 3.86
CA MET A 76 1.78 9.67 2.88
C MET A 76 3.25 9.61 2.47
N ILE A 77 3.52 9.53 1.18
CA ILE A 77 4.88 9.62 0.64
C ILE A 77 5.04 11.02 0.05
N GLN A 78 6.06 11.75 0.50
CA GLN A 78 6.51 12.99 -0.12
C GLN A 78 7.69 12.65 -1.02
N PRO A 79 7.49 12.50 -2.33
CA PRO A 79 8.53 12.00 -3.21
C PRO A 79 9.60 13.07 -3.47
N CYS A 80 10.87 12.64 -3.48
CA CYS A 80 12.00 13.43 -3.99
C CYS A 80 12.58 12.84 -5.29
N ARG A 81 12.31 11.55 -5.57
CA ARG A 81 12.73 10.89 -6.80
C ARG A 81 11.68 9.86 -7.23
N ILE A 82 11.37 9.82 -8.52
CA ILE A 82 10.47 8.84 -9.12
C ILE A 82 11.11 8.33 -10.39
N GLU A 83 11.30 7.01 -10.50
CA GLU A 83 11.79 6.36 -11.72
C GLU A 83 10.69 5.50 -12.32
N PHE A 84 10.42 5.71 -13.60
CA PHE A 84 9.58 4.85 -14.42
C PHE A 84 10.49 3.98 -15.28
N TRP A 85 10.36 2.68 -15.14
CA TRP A 85 11.11 1.70 -15.91
C TRP A 85 10.17 0.89 -16.79
N GLN A 86 10.57 0.69 -18.05
CA GLN A 86 9.85 -0.14 -19.01
C GLN A 86 10.79 -1.12 -19.70
N GLY A 87 10.47 -2.42 -19.59
CA GLY A 87 11.23 -3.48 -20.23
C GLY A 87 11.11 -3.47 -21.75
N ARG A 88 12.24 -3.73 -22.44
CA ARG A 88 12.35 -3.95 -23.87
C ARG A 88 13.01 -5.31 -24.14
N THR A 89 12.64 -5.97 -25.25
CA THR A 89 13.15 -7.31 -25.60
C THR A 89 14.64 -7.34 -25.90
N ASN A 90 15.19 -6.24 -26.41
CA ASN A 90 16.61 -6.06 -26.73
C ASN A 90 17.47 -5.62 -25.55
N ARG A 91 16.94 -5.64 -24.32
CA ARG A 91 17.55 -5.15 -23.08
C ARG A 91 17.85 -3.63 -23.05
N LEU A 92 17.50 -2.87 -24.09
CA LEU A 92 17.56 -1.40 -24.07
C LEU A 92 16.31 -0.86 -23.37
N HIS A 93 16.23 -1.09 -22.06
CA HIS A 93 15.09 -0.70 -21.24
C HIS A 93 14.96 0.82 -21.17
N GLU A 94 13.72 1.31 -21.20
CA GLU A 94 13.49 2.74 -20.99
C GLU A 94 13.47 3.02 -19.49
N ARG A 95 14.23 4.05 -19.10
CA ARG A 95 14.30 4.54 -17.73
C ARG A 95 14.14 6.05 -17.74
N LEU A 96 13.04 6.53 -17.16
CA LEU A 96 12.74 7.95 -17.01
C LEU A 96 12.72 8.28 -15.52
N GLU A 97 13.60 9.16 -15.11
CA GLU A 97 13.70 9.61 -13.72
C GLU A 97 13.23 11.06 -13.59
N TYR A 98 12.44 11.29 -12.58
CA TYR A 98 12.10 12.61 -12.04
C TYR A 98 12.83 12.78 -10.72
N SER A 99 13.58 13.87 -10.57
CA SER A 99 14.24 14.24 -9.30
C SER A 99 13.84 15.65 -8.90
N LYS A 100 13.53 15.81 -7.60
CA LYS A 100 13.14 17.10 -7.06
C LYS A 100 14.38 17.86 -6.60
N ASN A 101 14.53 19.12 -7.02
CA ASN A 101 15.52 20.02 -6.45
C ASN A 101 15.05 20.51 -5.08
N HIS A 102 15.90 20.37 -4.07
CA HIS A 102 15.57 20.74 -2.69
C HIS A 102 15.58 22.27 -2.46
N GLU A 103 16.26 23.06 -3.30
CA GLU A 103 16.38 24.51 -3.12
C GLU A 103 15.13 25.24 -3.63
N ASP A 104 14.63 24.87 -4.80
CA ASP A 104 13.53 25.58 -5.47
C ASP A 104 12.25 24.74 -5.62
N ASN A 105 12.26 23.49 -5.13
CA ASN A 105 11.16 22.51 -5.24
C ASN A 105 10.75 22.16 -6.68
N THR A 106 11.56 22.47 -7.68
CA THR A 106 11.28 22.12 -9.08
C THR A 106 11.61 20.65 -9.38
N TRP A 107 10.93 20.08 -10.36
CA TRP A 107 11.18 18.73 -10.82
C TRP A 107 12.02 18.75 -12.10
N HIS A 108 13.12 18.00 -12.10
CA HIS A 108 13.95 17.76 -13.26
C HIS A 108 13.72 16.35 -13.79
N THR A 109 13.70 16.23 -15.09
CA THR A 109 13.48 14.95 -15.78
C THR A 109 14.73 14.56 -16.55
N ARG A 110 15.16 13.29 -16.42
CA ARG A 110 16.29 12.75 -17.21
C ARG A 110 16.05 11.31 -17.62
N ARG A 111 16.64 10.92 -18.74
CA ARG A 111 16.69 9.51 -19.16
C ARG A 111 17.95 8.87 -18.62
N LEU A 112 17.81 7.65 -18.10
CA LEU A 112 18.93 6.85 -17.62
C LEU A 112 19.23 5.73 -18.59
N SER A 113 20.53 5.37 -18.70
CA SER A 113 20.94 4.16 -19.42
C SER A 113 20.40 2.92 -18.69
N PRO A 114 20.01 1.87 -19.43
CA PRO A 114 19.56 0.60 -18.85
C PRO A 114 20.65 -0.12 -18.06
#